data_299aa1f4df7785507008bce4cae705af
#
_entry.id   299aa1f4df7785507008bce4cae705af
#
_cell.length_a   1.000
_cell.length_b   1.000
_cell.length_c   1.000
_cell.angle_alpha   90.00
_cell.angle_beta   90.00
_cell.angle_gamma   90.00
#
_symmetry.space_group_name_H-M   'P 1'
#
loop_
_entity.id
_entity.type
_entity.pdbx_description
1 polymer ?
#
loop_
_entity_poly.entity_id
_entity_poly.type
_entity_poly.pdbx_seq_one_letter_code
_entity_poly.pdbx_strand_id
1 'polypeptide(L)'
;MQEFGKGIYVTVNKESSDLIEEMKELEIDTDNILFIDAVTEMVSEEVNTKKNVELVSSPNDLVELNVLIEQAITKKEGGFLIFDSLTTLEVYNDEKSVEKFAHSLSQETKNSSINDVFLIMKHSKEELIETIAQFFDKIIEL
;
A
#
# COMPACT_ATOMS: atom_id res chain seq x y z
N MET A 1 -9.93 -0.83 -25.96
CA MET A 1 -9.62 -0.03 -24.76
C MET A 1 -9.05 -0.93 -23.69
N GLN A 2 -7.84 -0.67 -23.30
CA GLN A 2 -7.25 -1.44 -22.21
C GLN A 2 -7.91 -1.00 -20.92
N GLU A 3 -8.69 -1.89 -20.34
CA GLU A 3 -9.02 -1.74 -18.94
C GLU A 3 -7.77 -2.09 -18.15
N PHE A 4 -7.05 -1.08 -17.70
CA PHE A 4 -6.14 -1.28 -16.61
C PHE A 4 -7.01 -1.71 -15.43
N GLY A 5 -6.83 -2.92 -14.99
CA GLY A 5 -7.63 -3.51 -13.95
C GLY A 5 -7.68 -2.63 -12.71
N LYS A 6 -8.66 -2.89 -11.90
CA LYS A 6 -8.86 -2.21 -10.63
C LYS A 6 -7.61 -2.33 -9.76
N GLY A 7 -7.08 -1.20 -9.31
CA GLY A 7 -5.88 -1.14 -8.48
C GLY A 7 -6.17 -0.78 -7.04
N ILE A 8 -5.26 -1.18 -6.17
CA ILE A 8 -5.25 -0.79 -4.75
C ILE A 8 -3.93 -0.08 -4.51
N TYR A 9 -3.98 1.14 -3.99
CA TYR A 9 -2.79 1.88 -3.61
C TYR A 9 -2.85 2.12 -2.10
N VAL A 10 -1.92 1.53 -1.37
CA VAL A 10 -1.80 1.72 0.07
C VAL A 10 -0.71 2.74 0.34
N THR A 11 -1.08 3.87 0.94
CA THR A 11 -0.11 4.91 1.27
C THR A 11 0.06 5.06 2.78
N VAL A 12 1.31 5.02 3.21
CA VAL A 12 1.71 5.32 4.58
C VAL A 12 2.68 6.50 4.61
N ASN A 13 2.94 7.13 3.46
CA ASN A 13 3.88 8.25 3.29
C ASN A 13 3.20 9.59 3.07
N LYS A 14 2.26 9.63 2.12
CA LYS A 14 1.60 10.85 1.67
C LYS A 14 0.09 10.74 1.81
N GLU A 15 -0.56 11.86 2.03
CA GLU A 15 -2.01 11.90 1.98
C GLU A 15 -2.52 11.51 0.59
N SER A 16 -3.60 10.77 0.53
CA SER A 16 -4.17 10.33 -0.74
C SER A 16 -4.58 11.50 -1.64
N SER A 17 -5.02 12.62 -1.06
CA SER A 17 -5.35 13.81 -1.84
C SER A 17 -4.18 14.33 -2.65
N ASP A 18 -2.99 14.33 -2.07
CA ASP A 18 -1.76 14.77 -2.76
C ASP A 18 -1.37 13.78 -3.87
N LEU A 19 -1.48 12.48 -3.59
CA LEU A 19 -1.20 11.45 -4.58
C LEU A 19 -2.16 11.52 -5.78
N ILE A 20 -3.43 11.72 -5.52
CA ILE A 20 -4.44 11.84 -6.58
C ILE A 20 -4.14 13.06 -7.45
N GLU A 21 -3.77 14.18 -6.84
CA GLU A 21 -3.40 15.39 -7.58
C GLU A 21 -2.16 15.18 -8.44
N GLU A 22 -1.11 14.55 -7.88
CA GLU A 22 0.11 14.23 -8.63
C GLU A 22 -0.18 13.31 -9.82
N MET A 23 -1.03 12.29 -9.61
CA MET A 23 -1.41 11.36 -10.67
C MET A 23 -2.22 12.05 -11.77
N LYS A 24 -3.09 13.00 -11.41
CA LYS A 24 -3.82 13.81 -12.40
C LYS A 24 -2.88 14.66 -13.26
N GLU A 25 -1.85 15.23 -12.65
CA GLU A 25 -0.83 15.99 -13.39
C GLU A 25 -0.08 15.10 -14.40
N LEU A 26 0.07 13.82 -14.08
CA LEU A 26 0.68 12.83 -14.96
C LEU A 26 -0.32 12.17 -15.92
N GLU A 27 -1.54 12.67 -15.97
CA GLU A 27 -2.62 12.13 -16.80
C GLU A 27 -2.96 10.67 -16.49
N ILE A 28 -2.79 10.26 -15.22
CA ILE A 28 -3.19 8.93 -14.75
C ILE A 28 -4.62 8.99 -14.22
N ASP A 29 -5.47 8.12 -14.74
CA ASP A 29 -6.85 8.00 -14.27
C ASP A 29 -6.88 7.25 -12.92
N THR A 30 -7.39 7.93 -11.90
CA THR A 30 -7.47 7.37 -10.54
C THR A 30 -8.83 6.77 -10.19
N ASP A 31 -9.81 6.84 -11.10
CA ASP A 31 -11.19 6.41 -10.80
C ASP A 31 -11.29 4.90 -10.49
N ASN A 32 -10.41 4.09 -11.05
CA ASN A 32 -10.36 2.65 -10.80
C ASN A 32 -9.34 2.23 -9.74
N ILE A 33 -8.78 3.19 -9.00
CA ILE A 33 -7.84 2.92 -7.93
C ILE A 33 -8.52 3.17 -6.59
N LEU A 34 -8.49 2.18 -5.71
CA LEU A 34 -8.87 2.36 -4.31
C LEU A 34 -7.63 2.77 -3.52
N PHE A 35 -7.69 3.92 -2.87
CA PHE A 35 -6.61 4.39 -1.98
C PHE A 35 -6.93 4.00 -0.55
N ILE A 36 -6.01 3.28 0.09
CA ILE A 36 -6.05 3.02 1.53
C ILE A 36 -5.00 3.94 2.15
N ASP A 37 -5.45 4.91 2.89
CA ASP A 37 -4.65 6.05 3.36
C ASP A 37 -4.49 6.00 4.88
N ALA A 38 -3.28 5.74 5.34
CA ALA A 38 -2.94 5.69 6.76
C ALA A 38 -2.26 6.98 7.25
N VAL A 39 -2.36 8.06 6.49
CA VAL A 39 -1.67 9.34 6.77
C VAL A 39 -2.63 10.46 7.12
N THR A 40 -3.71 10.59 6.36
CA THR A 40 -4.60 11.76 6.44
C THR A 40 -5.19 11.97 7.83
N GLU A 41 -5.73 10.93 8.47
CA GLU A 41 -6.31 11.07 9.81
C GLU A 41 -5.28 11.47 10.87
N MET A 42 -4.03 11.06 10.67
CA MET A 42 -2.95 11.37 11.60
C MET A 42 -2.51 12.83 11.53
N VAL A 43 -2.55 13.43 10.34
CA VAL A 43 -1.96 14.77 10.11
C VAL A 43 -2.97 15.87 9.85
N SER A 44 -4.22 15.55 9.51
CA SER A 44 -5.23 16.52 9.14
C SER A 44 -6.39 16.58 10.13
N GLU A 45 -6.79 17.79 10.54
CA GLU A 45 -7.94 18.01 11.41
C GLU A 45 -9.27 17.87 10.65
N GLU A 46 -9.28 18.28 9.38
CA GLU A 46 -10.45 18.15 8.51
C GLU A 46 -10.21 17.04 7.48
N VAL A 47 -11.05 16.02 7.50
CA VAL A 47 -10.95 14.89 6.60
C VAL A 47 -12.10 14.93 5.61
N ASN A 48 -11.77 15.19 4.34
CA ASN A 48 -12.71 15.07 3.23
C ASN A 48 -12.49 13.72 2.56
N THR A 49 -13.40 12.78 2.81
CA THR A 49 -13.34 11.46 2.18
C THR A 49 -13.88 11.50 0.77
N LYS A 50 -13.08 11.00 -0.18
CA LYS A 50 -13.54 10.75 -1.54
C LYS A 50 -14.07 9.31 -1.63
N LYS A 51 -14.90 9.05 -2.61
CA LYS A 51 -15.55 7.76 -2.81
C LYS A 51 -14.58 6.57 -2.91
N ASN A 52 -13.39 6.80 -3.46
CA ASN A 52 -12.38 5.78 -3.67
C ASN A 52 -11.22 5.86 -2.66
N VAL A 53 -11.48 6.42 -1.49
CA VAL A 53 -10.49 6.52 -0.41
C VAL A 53 -11.04 5.91 0.87
N GLU A 54 -10.29 5.01 1.47
CA GLU A 54 -10.55 4.47 2.80
C GLU A 54 -9.43 4.91 3.73
N LEU A 55 -9.79 5.40 4.91
CA LEU A 55 -8.84 5.93 5.86
C LEU A 55 -8.52 4.94 6.97
N VAL A 56 -7.24 4.88 7.34
CA VAL A 56 -6.72 4.16 8.49
C VAL A 56 -6.22 5.21 9.48
N SER A 57 -6.49 5.03 10.76
CA SER A 57 -6.18 6.01 11.80
C SER A 57 -4.70 6.36 11.89
N SER A 58 -3.83 5.40 11.70
CA SER A 58 -2.38 5.59 11.83
C SER A 58 -1.59 4.44 11.19
N PRO A 59 -0.35 4.70 10.72
CA PRO A 59 0.52 3.65 10.16
C PRO A 59 0.93 2.59 11.18
N ASN A 60 0.75 2.81 12.48
CA ASN A 60 1.05 1.80 13.49
C ASN A 60 -0.12 0.87 13.78
N ASP A 61 -1.29 1.13 13.22
CA ASP A 61 -2.43 0.22 13.33
C ASP A 61 -2.42 -0.80 12.19
N LEU A 62 -1.50 -1.76 12.29
CA LEU A 62 -1.34 -2.80 11.28
C LEU A 62 -2.55 -3.73 11.18
N VAL A 63 -3.32 -3.88 12.25
CA VAL A 63 -4.53 -4.70 12.25
C VAL A 63 -5.59 -4.06 11.37
N GLU A 64 -5.89 -2.79 11.58
CA GLU A 64 -6.86 -2.06 10.77
C GLU A 64 -6.43 -2.01 9.31
N LEU A 65 -5.14 -1.72 9.09
CA LEU A 65 -4.57 -1.66 7.74
C LEU A 65 -4.73 -3.00 7.02
N ASN A 66 -4.40 -4.10 7.69
CA ASN A 66 -4.53 -5.43 7.11
C ASN A 66 -5.99 -5.78 6.78
N VAL A 67 -6.92 -5.47 7.67
CA VAL A 67 -8.34 -5.74 7.46
C VAL A 67 -8.86 -5.00 6.22
N LEU A 68 -8.53 -3.72 6.07
CA LEU A 68 -8.98 -2.94 4.92
C LEU A 68 -8.35 -3.45 3.61
N ILE A 69 -7.09 -3.83 3.65
CA ILE A 69 -6.42 -4.40 2.48
C ILE A 69 -7.06 -5.75 2.09
N GLU A 70 -7.29 -6.63 3.06
CA GLU A 70 -7.96 -7.91 2.81
C GLU A 70 -9.34 -7.74 2.18
N GLN A 71 -10.12 -6.81 2.70
CA GLN A 71 -11.44 -6.52 2.15
C GLN A 71 -11.34 -6.01 0.70
N ALA A 72 -10.38 -5.15 0.43
CA ALA A 72 -10.15 -4.62 -0.92
C ALA A 72 -9.74 -5.73 -1.89
N ILE A 73 -8.84 -6.61 -1.49
CA ILE A 73 -8.38 -7.74 -2.29
C ILE A 73 -9.55 -8.68 -2.61
N THR A 74 -10.38 -8.97 -1.62
CA THR A 74 -11.53 -9.87 -1.78
C THR A 74 -12.56 -9.32 -2.77
N LYS A 75 -12.77 -8.01 -2.79
CA LYS A 75 -13.74 -7.36 -3.67
C LYS A 75 -13.24 -7.18 -5.10
N LYS A 76 -11.94 -7.29 -5.32
CA LYS A 76 -11.34 -7.05 -6.64
C LYS A 76 -10.85 -8.34 -7.25
N GLU A 77 -11.43 -8.72 -8.38
CA GLU A 77 -10.97 -9.86 -9.16
C GLU A 77 -9.80 -9.45 -10.05
N GLY A 78 -8.59 -9.80 -9.63
CA GLY A 78 -7.38 -9.42 -10.33
C GLY A 78 -6.98 -7.96 -10.11
N GLY A 79 -6.01 -7.48 -10.88
CA GLY A 79 -5.50 -6.12 -10.78
C GLY A 79 -4.15 -6.04 -10.09
N PHE A 80 -3.88 -4.90 -9.47
CA PHE A 80 -2.58 -4.66 -8.82
C PHE A 80 -2.77 -4.08 -7.41
N LEU A 81 -1.72 -4.24 -6.61
CA LEU A 81 -1.60 -3.59 -5.32
C LEU A 81 -0.22 -2.94 -5.23
N ILE A 82 -0.19 -1.66 -4.89
CA ILE A 82 1.04 -0.93 -4.62
C ILE A 82 1.05 -0.57 -3.14
N PHE A 83 2.14 -0.92 -2.45
CA PHE A 83 2.34 -0.56 -1.05
C PHE A 83 3.49 0.45 -0.94
N ASP A 84 3.19 1.66 -0.49
CA ASP A 84 4.15 2.76 -0.40
C ASP A 84 4.21 3.31 1.02
N SER A 85 5.16 2.96 1.83
CA SER A 85 6.31 2.08 1.62
C SER A 85 6.56 1.27 2.90
N LEU A 86 7.23 0.15 2.75
CA LEU A 86 7.63 -0.65 3.91
C LEU A 86 8.63 0.10 4.80
N THR A 87 9.48 0.94 4.20
CA THR A 87 10.43 1.78 4.94
C THR A 87 9.72 2.70 5.93
N THR A 88 8.62 3.31 5.52
CA THR A 88 7.85 4.19 6.39
C THR A 88 7.17 3.42 7.52
N LEU A 89 6.73 2.19 7.26
CA LEU A 89 6.19 1.34 8.32
C LEU A 89 7.21 1.07 9.43
N GLU A 90 8.51 0.98 9.10
CA GLU A 90 9.57 0.79 10.08
C GLU A 90 9.67 1.95 11.07
N VAL A 91 9.25 3.14 10.67
CA VAL A 91 9.25 4.32 11.56
C VAL A 91 8.23 4.17 12.68
N TYR A 92 7.11 3.51 12.38
CA TYR A 92 5.96 3.40 13.30
C TYR A 92 5.84 2.04 13.97
N ASN A 93 6.57 1.03 13.49
CA ASN A 93 6.46 -0.35 13.95
C ASN A 93 7.83 -1.00 14.08
N ASP A 94 7.93 -2.03 14.91
CA ASP A 94 9.17 -2.79 14.99
C ASP A 94 9.39 -3.65 13.73
N GLU A 95 10.62 -4.02 13.49
CA GLU A 95 11.05 -4.76 12.31
C GLU A 95 10.31 -6.08 12.12
N LYS A 96 10.13 -6.83 13.20
CA LYS A 96 9.43 -8.14 13.13
C LYS A 96 7.97 -7.97 12.75
N SER A 97 7.30 -6.94 13.26
CA SER A 97 5.92 -6.66 12.90
C SER A 97 5.79 -6.30 11.43
N VAL A 98 6.72 -5.51 10.89
CA VAL A 98 6.75 -5.15 9.47
C VAL A 98 7.00 -6.40 8.60
N GLU A 99 7.93 -7.25 8.99
CA GLU A 99 8.23 -8.50 8.27
C GLU A 99 7.00 -9.42 8.22
N LYS A 100 6.34 -9.61 9.35
CA LYS A 100 5.13 -10.44 9.42
C LYS A 100 4.00 -9.86 8.58
N PHE A 101 3.83 -8.56 8.63
CA PHE A 101 2.82 -7.86 7.84
C PHE A 101 3.07 -8.05 6.34
N ALA A 102 4.31 -7.82 5.88
CA ALA A 102 4.69 -7.97 4.49
C ALA A 102 4.52 -9.42 4.01
N HIS A 103 4.90 -10.39 4.83
CA HIS A 103 4.74 -11.81 4.52
C HIS A 103 3.26 -12.19 4.36
N SER A 104 2.44 -11.81 5.33
CA SER A 104 1.01 -12.08 5.30
C SER A 104 0.36 -11.47 4.06
N LEU A 105 0.67 -10.22 3.76
CA LEU A 105 0.11 -9.53 2.62
C LEU A 105 0.55 -10.15 1.28
N SER A 106 1.81 -10.55 1.17
CA SER A 106 2.31 -11.22 -0.03
C SER A 106 1.61 -12.55 -0.30
N GLN A 107 1.27 -13.28 0.76
CA GLN A 107 0.50 -14.53 0.65
C GLN A 107 -0.93 -14.27 0.17
N GLU A 108 -1.57 -13.25 0.69
CA GLU A 108 -2.93 -12.88 0.29
C GLU A 108 -3.01 -12.48 -1.17
N THR A 109 -2.06 -11.68 -1.66
CA THR A 109 -2.03 -11.26 -3.06
C THR A 109 -1.78 -12.43 -3.99
N LYS A 110 -0.90 -13.35 -3.63
CA LYS A 110 -0.65 -14.58 -4.40
C LYS A 110 -1.90 -15.44 -4.49
N ASN A 111 -2.60 -15.63 -3.37
CA ASN A 111 -3.81 -16.44 -3.33
C ASN A 111 -4.98 -15.83 -4.12
N SER A 112 -4.93 -14.53 -4.34
CA SER A 112 -5.99 -13.77 -5.02
C SER A 112 -5.64 -13.39 -6.46
N SER A 113 -4.51 -13.86 -6.98
CA SER A 113 -4.03 -13.56 -8.33
C SER A 113 -3.86 -12.06 -8.59
N ILE A 114 -3.45 -11.32 -7.57
CA ILE A 114 -3.17 -9.88 -7.65
C ILE A 114 -1.65 -9.69 -7.75
N ASN A 115 -1.24 -8.85 -8.69
CA ASN A 115 0.16 -8.45 -8.82
C ASN A 115 0.48 -7.39 -7.78
N ASP A 116 1.50 -7.60 -6.97
CA ASP A 116 1.88 -6.64 -5.95
C ASP A 116 3.23 -5.99 -6.23
N VAL A 117 3.34 -4.73 -5.80
CA VAL A 117 4.59 -3.97 -5.81
C VAL A 117 4.76 -3.34 -4.44
N PHE A 118 5.82 -3.70 -3.75
CA PHE A 118 6.15 -3.11 -2.46
C PHE A 118 7.36 -2.22 -2.62
N LEU A 119 7.22 -0.96 -2.21
CA LEU A 119 8.32 0.00 -2.27
C LEU A 119 9.11 -0.05 -0.97
N ILE A 120 10.43 -0.09 -1.11
CA ILE A 120 11.35 -0.07 0.03
C ILE A 120 12.57 0.76 -0.37
N MET A 121 13.02 1.62 0.55
CA MET A 121 14.15 2.49 0.29
C MET A 121 15.48 1.75 0.51
N LYS A 122 16.49 2.07 -0.27
CA LYS A 122 17.81 1.43 -0.17
C LYS A 122 18.48 1.60 1.19
N HIS A 123 18.15 2.67 1.89
CA HIS A 123 18.73 2.94 3.23
C HIS A 123 17.97 2.25 4.37
N SER A 124 16.95 1.47 4.08
CA SER A 124 16.30 0.63 5.07
C SER A 124 17.27 -0.40 5.62
N LYS A 125 16.97 -0.94 6.80
CA LYS A 125 17.82 -1.96 7.40
C LYS A 125 18.03 -3.14 6.46
N GLU A 126 19.28 -3.51 6.23
CA GLU A 126 19.65 -4.58 5.31
C GLU A 126 18.96 -5.89 5.64
N GLU A 127 18.85 -6.24 6.92
CA GLU A 127 18.17 -7.46 7.37
C GLU A 127 16.69 -7.47 6.96
N LEU A 128 16.02 -6.34 7.06
CA LEU A 128 14.63 -6.21 6.64
C LEU A 128 14.49 -6.41 5.14
N ILE A 129 15.36 -5.78 4.36
CA ILE A 129 15.36 -5.92 2.89
C ILE A 129 15.58 -7.38 2.49
N GLU A 130 16.56 -8.04 3.09
CA GLU A 130 16.87 -9.44 2.80
C GLU A 130 15.72 -10.37 3.15
N THR A 131 15.09 -10.17 4.32
CA THR A 131 13.98 -11.00 4.76
C THR A 131 12.76 -10.82 3.84
N ILE A 132 12.42 -9.57 3.53
CA ILE A 132 11.25 -9.25 2.69
C ILE A 132 11.47 -9.72 1.25
N ALA A 133 12.68 -9.60 0.75
CA ALA A 133 13.01 -10.04 -0.61
C ALA A 133 12.66 -11.51 -0.87
N GLN A 134 12.72 -12.36 0.16
CA GLN A 134 12.37 -13.78 0.05
C GLN A 134 10.89 -14.01 -0.26
N PHE A 135 10.04 -13.03 0.02
CA PHE A 135 8.59 -13.15 -0.19
C PHE A 135 8.16 -12.81 -1.62
N PHE A 136 9.04 -12.28 -2.43
CA PHE A 136 8.74 -11.74 -3.76
C PHE A 136 9.51 -12.46 -4.85
N ASP A 137 8.90 -12.52 -6.04
CA ASP A 137 9.48 -13.20 -7.19
C ASP A 137 10.62 -12.40 -7.84
N LYS A 138 10.59 -11.08 -7.71
CA LYS A 138 11.52 -10.21 -8.41
C LYS A 138 11.82 -8.94 -7.62
N ILE A 139 13.08 -8.52 -7.64
CA ILE A 139 13.53 -7.25 -7.07
C ILE A 139 13.99 -6.35 -8.21
N ILE A 140 13.49 -5.11 -8.20
CA ILE A 140 13.90 -4.09 -9.17
C ILE A 140 14.56 -2.96 -8.39
N GLU A 141 15.79 -2.64 -8.75
CA GLU A 141 16.51 -1.48 -8.22
C GLU A 141 16.39 -0.32 -9.20
N LEU A 142 16.04 0.84 -8.67
CA LEU A 142 15.93 2.06 -9.45
C LEU A 142 17.09 3.00 -9.23
#